data_e13f21e1f2d03dd39bf534121a0fd194
#
_entry.id   e13f21e1f2d03dd39bf534121a0fd194
#
_cell.length_a   1.000
_cell.length_b   1.000
_cell.length_c   1.000
_cell.angle_alpha   90.00
_cell.angle_beta   90.00
_cell.angle_gamma   90.00
#
_symmetry.space_group_name_H-M   'P 1'
#
loop_
_entity.id
_entity.type
_entity.pdbx_description
1 polymer ?
#
loop_
_entity_poly.entity_id
_entity_poly.type
_entity_poly.pdbx_seq_one_letter_code
_entity_poly.pdbx_strand_id
1 'polypeptide(L)'
;MIELAHIVKSFHADKDKSIHAVNDVSLTINDGDIYGIIGFSGAGKSTLVRCINLLERPDSGSVKINGVEMMSLKPKELYKARTKIGMIFQQFNLMPSRTVLQNVAYPLRGMTRDQIRAKVRELLALVDIPDKENAYPSELSGGQKQRVAIARALANDPNILLCDEATSALDPQTTGAILQLLKDLNRKLGLTIVVITHEMEVVKNICRKAAVMDAGKIIESGDVFEIFSSPKHPVTRNFVRTTSNLSKIETLIRDDSPMVKLKPGEVMARLVYIHADVSEPLISYASRAFDIEINIILADVEIVAGVMVGGTVVIFNGQRERIERAMQYYRDKNIRVEVIQDAGIVA
;
A
#
# COMPACT_ATOMS: atom_id res chain seq x y z
N MET A 1 -20.13 0.40 -2.58
CA MET A 1 -19.53 -0.95 -2.46
C MET A 1 -19.13 -1.44 -3.85
N ILE A 2 -17.92 -2.03 -3.97
CA ILE A 2 -17.43 -2.66 -5.21
C ILE A 2 -17.38 -4.17 -4.95
N GLU A 3 -17.99 -4.96 -5.83
CA GLU A 3 -17.99 -6.42 -5.75
C GLU A 3 -17.49 -6.98 -7.08
N LEU A 4 -16.42 -7.74 -7.00
CA LEU A 4 -15.84 -8.51 -8.11
C LEU A 4 -16.09 -9.98 -7.82
N ALA A 5 -16.63 -10.72 -8.76
CA ALA A 5 -16.87 -12.14 -8.62
C ALA A 5 -16.33 -12.90 -9.84
N HIS A 6 -15.36 -13.78 -9.59
CA HIS A 6 -14.77 -14.66 -10.58
C HIS A 6 -14.26 -13.94 -11.84
N ILE A 7 -13.57 -12.79 -11.65
CA ILE A 7 -13.04 -11.99 -12.76
C ILE A 7 -11.89 -12.70 -13.42
N VAL A 8 -12.03 -12.88 -14.74
CA VAL A 8 -10.98 -13.37 -15.62
C VAL A 8 -10.70 -12.37 -16.71
N LYS A 9 -9.41 -12.08 -16.95
CA LYS A 9 -8.95 -11.25 -18.07
C LYS A 9 -7.66 -11.79 -18.62
N SER A 10 -7.67 -12.10 -19.91
CA SER A 10 -6.53 -12.62 -20.67
C SER A 10 -6.14 -11.69 -21.79
N PHE A 11 -4.87 -11.65 -22.11
CA PHE A 11 -4.35 -10.99 -23.31
C PHE A 11 -3.64 -12.03 -24.18
N HIS A 12 -3.90 -11.96 -25.49
CA HIS A 12 -3.22 -12.80 -26.46
C HIS A 12 -1.90 -12.11 -26.88
N ALA A 13 -0.77 -12.70 -26.48
CA ALA A 13 0.56 -12.19 -26.84
C ALA A 13 0.99 -12.65 -28.24
N ASP A 14 0.64 -13.90 -28.63
CA ASP A 14 0.84 -14.53 -29.93
C ASP A 14 -0.27 -15.55 -30.20
N LYS A 15 -0.33 -16.13 -31.42
CA LYS A 15 -1.39 -17.07 -31.83
C LYS A 15 -1.58 -18.27 -30.87
N ASP A 16 -0.55 -18.63 -30.09
CA ASP A 16 -0.56 -19.79 -29.19
C ASP A 16 -0.28 -19.47 -27.70
N LYS A 17 -0.10 -18.18 -27.33
CA LYS A 17 0.17 -17.80 -25.93
C LYS A 17 -0.84 -16.79 -25.41
N SER A 18 -1.72 -17.24 -24.53
CA SER A 18 -2.58 -16.35 -23.74
C SER A 18 -1.96 -16.13 -22.36
N ILE A 19 -1.87 -14.88 -21.93
CA ILE A 19 -1.45 -14.50 -20.59
C ILE A 19 -2.70 -14.13 -19.80
N HIS A 20 -3.00 -14.88 -18.75
CA HIS A 20 -4.06 -14.55 -17.81
C HIS A 20 -3.58 -13.45 -16.86
N ALA A 21 -3.88 -12.19 -17.20
CA ALA A 21 -3.50 -11.05 -16.37
C ALA A 21 -4.35 -10.97 -15.09
N VAL A 22 -5.61 -11.43 -15.15
CA VAL A 22 -6.50 -11.65 -13.99
C VAL A 22 -7.08 -13.05 -14.13
N ASN A 23 -6.99 -13.87 -13.08
CA ASN A 23 -7.34 -15.28 -13.12
C ASN A 23 -8.19 -15.63 -11.90
N ASP A 24 -9.51 -15.65 -12.08
CA ASP A 24 -10.51 -16.02 -11.07
C ASP A 24 -10.43 -15.16 -9.79
N VAL A 25 -10.45 -13.84 -9.96
CA VAL A 25 -10.39 -12.89 -8.84
C VAL A 25 -11.77 -12.56 -8.32
N SER A 26 -11.99 -12.79 -7.01
CA SER A 26 -13.16 -12.34 -6.27
C SER A 26 -12.73 -11.41 -5.14
N LEU A 27 -13.36 -10.23 -5.01
CA LEU A 27 -13.00 -9.20 -4.05
C LEU A 27 -14.20 -8.31 -3.74
N THR A 28 -14.37 -7.96 -2.46
CA THR A 28 -15.36 -6.97 -2.02
C THR A 28 -14.66 -5.79 -1.34
N ILE A 29 -15.00 -4.56 -1.75
CA ILE A 29 -14.50 -3.32 -1.17
C ILE A 29 -15.71 -2.52 -0.69
N ASN A 30 -15.73 -2.20 0.62
CA ASN A 30 -16.85 -1.49 1.22
C ASN A 30 -16.82 0.00 0.90
N ASP A 31 -17.98 0.66 1.00
CA ASP A 31 -18.06 2.11 0.83
C ASP A 31 -17.24 2.82 1.92
N GLY A 32 -16.57 3.89 1.50
CA GLY A 32 -15.74 4.71 2.37
C GLY A 32 -14.38 4.10 2.76
N ASP A 33 -14.08 2.86 2.36
CA ASP A 33 -12.78 2.24 2.61
C ASP A 33 -11.68 2.85 1.72
N ILE A 34 -10.47 2.95 2.26
CA ILE A 34 -9.23 3.04 1.46
C ILE A 34 -8.65 1.64 1.40
N TYR A 35 -8.75 1.03 0.23
CA TYR A 35 -8.38 -0.37 -0.01
C TYR A 35 -7.12 -0.48 -0.88
N GLY A 36 -6.11 -1.23 -0.41
CA GLY A 36 -4.87 -1.48 -1.14
C GLY A 36 -4.94 -2.75 -1.99
N ILE A 37 -4.42 -2.69 -3.22
CA ILE A 37 -4.11 -3.88 -4.03
C ILE A 37 -2.61 -3.87 -4.28
N ILE A 38 -1.89 -4.81 -3.67
CA ILE A 38 -0.43 -4.86 -3.68
C ILE A 38 0.07 -6.11 -4.38
N GLY A 39 1.31 -6.09 -4.84
CA GLY A 39 1.96 -7.21 -5.51
C GLY A 39 3.12 -6.75 -6.38
N PHE A 40 3.93 -7.69 -6.84
CA PHE A 40 5.05 -7.41 -7.73
C PHE A 40 4.60 -6.83 -9.07
N SER A 41 5.53 -6.24 -9.82
CA SER A 41 5.27 -5.81 -11.19
C SER A 41 4.82 -7.03 -12.03
N GLY A 42 3.80 -6.81 -12.87
CA GLY A 42 3.22 -7.89 -13.69
C GLY A 42 2.20 -8.79 -12.96
N ALA A 43 1.91 -8.59 -11.66
CA ALA A 43 0.93 -9.40 -10.93
C ALA A 43 -0.53 -9.24 -11.40
N GLY A 44 -0.83 -8.28 -12.30
CA GLY A 44 -2.17 -8.05 -12.85
C GLY A 44 -2.97 -6.92 -12.20
N LYS A 45 -2.38 -6.18 -11.25
CA LYS A 45 -3.05 -5.13 -10.46
C LYS A 45 -3.74 -4.07 -11.30
N SER A 46 -3.01 -3.43 -12.23
CA SER A 46 -3.55 -2.37 -13.10
C SER A 46 -4.65 -2.90 -14.01
N THR A 47 -4.54 -4.14 -14.49
CA THR A 47 -5.60 -4.81 -15.26
C THR A 47 -6.85 -4.99 -14.40
N LEU A 48 -6.71 -5.46 -13.15
CA LEU A 48 -7.83 -5.66 -12.24
C LEU A 48 -8.59 -4.35 -11.98
N VAL A 49 -7.87 -3.26 -11.71
CA VAL A 49 -8.51 -1.94 -11.48
C VAL A 49 -9.18 -1.41 -12.76
N ARG A 50 -8.59 -1.62 -13.92
CA ARG A 50 -9.22 -1.26 -15.19
C ARG A 50 -10.44 -2.13 -15.49
N CYS A 51 -10.55 -3.32 -14.91
CA CYS A 51 -11.77 -4.11 -14.94
C CYS A 51 -12.88 -3.52 -14.07
N ILE A 52 -12.57 -2.86 -12.94
CA ILE A 52 -13.59 -2.23 -12.08
C ILE A 52 -14.40 -1.18 -12.84
N ASN A 53 -13.74 -0.33 -13.63
CA ASN A 53 -14.41 0.71 -14.42
C ASN A 53 -14.68 0.28 -15.87
N LEU A 54 -14.44 -0.99 -16.21
CA LEU A 54 -14.55 -1.58 -17.56
C LEU A 54 -13.73 -0.85 -18.64
N LEU A 55 -12.63 -0.15 -18.28
CA LEU A 55 -11.63 0.26 -19.27
C LEU A 55 -11.03 -0.96 -19.96
N GLU A 56 -10.79 -2.01 -19.16
CA GLU A 56 -10.55 -3.37 -19.65
C GLU A 56 -11.78 -4.22 -19.33
N ARG A 57 -12.46 -4.71 -20.36
CA ARG A 57 -13.64 -5.55 -20.15
C ARG A 57 -13.16 -6.96 -19.75
N PRO A 58 -13.59 -7.52 -18.59
CA PRO A 58 -13.35 -8.91 -18.24
C PRO A 58 -13.85 -9.87 -19.33
N ASP A 59 -13.17 -10.99 -19.47
CA ASP A 59 -13.59 -12.07 -20.37
C ASP A 59 -14.74 -12.88 -19.74
N SER A 60 -14.73 -12.99 -18.40
CA SER A 60 -15.81 -13.59 -17.61
C SER A 60 -15.85 -13.02 -16.20
N GLY A 61 -16.91 -13.33 -15.46
CA GLY A 61 -17.16 -12.87 -14.11
C GLY A 61 -18.19 -11.74 -14.04
N SER A 62 -18.35 -11.13 -12.86
CA SER A 62 -19.30 -10.07 -12.57
C SER A 62 -18.61 -8.90 -11.89
N VAL A 63 -18.91 -7.68 -12.34
CA VAL A 63 -18.44 -6.43 -11.73
C VAL A 63 -19.66 -5.64 -11.28
N LYS A 64 -19.90 -5.57 -9.99
CA LYS A 64 -20.99 -4.76 -9.42
C LYS A 64 -20.46 -3.55 -8.68
N ILE A 65 -21.08 -2.41 -8.93
CA ILE A 65 -20.81 -1.15 -8.20
C ILE A 65 -22.14 -0.66 -7.64
N ASN A 66 -22.21 -0.57 -6.31
CA ASN A 66 -23.44 -0.22 -5.59
C ASN A 66 -24.65 -1.08 -6.02
N GLY A 67 -24.41 -2.39 -6.18
CA GLY A 67 -25.42 -3.36 -6.60
C GLY A 67 -25.73 -3.38 -8.10
N VAL A 68 -25.18 -2.46 -8.90
CA VAL A 68 -25.41 -2.39 -10.35
C VAL A 68 -24.37 -3.23 -11.08
N GLU A 69 -24.81 -4.22 -11.87
CA GLU A 69 -23.95 -5.04 -12.71
C GLU A 69 -23.44 -4.23 -13.92
N MET A 70 -22.14 -3.89 -13.88
CA MET A 70 -21.50 -3.04 -14.88
C MET A 70 -21.39 -3.71 -16.26
N MET A 71 -21.22 -5.04 -16.27
CA MET A 71 -21.02 -5.83 -17.50
C MET A 71 -22.27 -5.84 -18.39
N SER A 72 -23.46 -5.67 -17.81
CA SER A 72 -24.74 -5.71 -18.52
C SER A 72 -25.22 -4.33 -19.03
N LEU A 73 -24.54 -3.24 -18.61
CA LEU A 73 -24.95 -1.87 -18.97
C LEU A 73 -24.78 -1.59 -20.46
N LYS A 74 -25.77 -0.90 -21.04
CA LYS A 74 -25.66 -0.33 -22.38
C LYS A 74 -24.61 0.80 -22.40
N PRO A 75 -24.03 1.14 -23.57
CA PRO A 75 -22.94 2.13 -23.64
C PRO A 75 -23.27 3.48 -22.99
N LYS A 76 -24.51 3.98 -23.13
CA LYS A 76 -24.93 5.25 -22.51
C LYS A 76 -25.04 5.16 -20.99
N GLU A 77 -25.53 4.04 -20.48
CA GLU A 77 -25.63 3.77 -19.03
C GLU A 77 -24.25 3.58 -18.42
N LEU A 78 -23.37 2.83 -19.09
CA LEU A 78 -21.98 2.62 -18.69
C LEU A 78 -21.21 3.95 -18.64
N TYR A 79 -21.41 4.83 -19.65
CA TYR A 79 -20.82 6.17 -19.61
C TYR A 79 -21.27 6.94 -18.37
N LYS A 80 -22.56 6.91 -18.04
CA LYS A 80 -23.13 7.55 -16.85
C LYS A 80 -22.57 6.93 -15.56
N ALA A 81 -22.44 5.61 -15.47
CA ALA A 81 -21.86 4.94 -14.33
C ALA A 81 -20.38 5.34 -14.12
N ARG A 82 -19.60 5.41 -15.20
CA ARG A 82 -18.19 5.83 -15.18
C ARG A 82 -17.98 7.27 -14.70
N THR A 83 -18.96 8.18 -14.87
CA THR A 83 -18.81 9.54 -14.30
C THR A 83 -18.76 9.56 -12.79
N LYS A 84 -19.22 8.49 -12.12
CA LYS A 84 -19.14 8.32 -10.66
C LYS A 84 -17.90 7.59 -10.19
N ILE A 85 -16.97 7.29 -11.10
CA ILE A 85 -15.69 6.64 -10.81
C ILE A 85 -14.57 7.54 -11.34
N GLY A 86 -13.84 8.18 -10.44
CA GLY A 86 -12.61 8.91 -10.76
C GLY A 86 -11.45 7.94 -10.96
N MET A 87 -10.53 8.28 -11.86
CA MET A 87 -9.31 7.50 -12.05
C MET A 87 -8.09 8.41 -12.11
N ILE A 88 -7.08 8.07 -11.33
CA ILE A 88 -5.76 8.68 -11.29
C ILE A 88 -4.79 7.67 -11.88
N PHE A 89 -4.03 8.09 -12.88
CA PHE A 89 -3.09 7.25 -13.61
C PHE A 89 -1.65 7.50 -13.14
N GLN A 90 -0.79 6.54 -13.33
CA GLN A 90 0.63 6.59 -12.99
C GLN A 90 1.38 7.79 -13.60
N GLN A 91 1.09 8.15 -14.84
CA GLN A 91 1.77 9.23 -15.58
C GLN A 91 0.98 10.55 -15.61
N PHE A 92 0.16 10.86 -14.60
CA PHE A 92 -0.71 12.04 -14.51
C PHE A 92 -1.71 12.18 -15.69
N ASN A 93 -1.33 11.86 -16.90
CA ASN A 93 -2.10 11.96 -18.14
C ASN A 93 -2.75 13.35 -18.34
N LEU A 94 -1.99 14.40 -18.02
CA LEU A 94 -2.42 15.77 -18.29
C LEU A 94 -2.20 16.10 -19.77
N MET A 95 -3.13 16.87 -20.32
CA MET A 95 -3.01 17.41 -21.66
C MET A 95 -2.01 18.57 -21.68
N PRO A 96 -0.82 18.44 -22.31
CA PRO A 96 0.26 19.41 -22.16
C PRO A 96 -0.05 20.78 -22.80
N SER A 97 -0.92 20.79 -23.83
CA SER A 97 -1.36 22.00 -24.53
C SER A 97 -2.52 22.71 -23.86
N ARG A 98 -3.01 22.25 -22.70
CA ARG A 98 -4.12 22.81 -21.95
C ARG A 98 -3.67 23.33 -20.60
N THR A 99 -4.27 24.43 -20.15
CA THR A 99 -4.04 24.93 -18.80
C THR A 99 -4.59 23.97 -17.74
N VAL A 100 -4.25 24.19 -16.47
CA VAL A 100 -4.79 23.45 -15.32
C VAL A 100 -6.31 23.53 -15.31
N LEU A 101 -6.89 24.73 -15.46
CA LEU A 101 -8.34 24.90 -15.57
C LEU A 101 -8.95 24.02 -16.65
N GLN A 102 -8.35 24.00 -17.84
CA GLN A 102 -8.85 23.21 -18.97
C GLN A 102 -8.68 21.70 -18.77
N ASN A 103 -7.62 21.28 -18.06
CA ASN A 103 -7.42 19.88 -17.70
C ASN A 103 -8.47 19.40 -16.71
N VAL A 104 -8.71 20.17 -15.64
CA VAL A 104 -9.70 19.83 -14.59
C VAL A 104 -11.12 19.90 -15.15
N ALA A 105 -11.41 20.89 -16.00
CA ALA A 105 -12.72 21.06 -16.64
C ALA A 105 -13.05 19.99 -17.69
N TYR A 106 -12.06 19.22 -18.16
CA TYR A 106 -12.24 18.30 -19.29
C TYR A 106 -13.41 17.30 -19.15
N PRO A 107 -13.64 16.68 -17.98
CA PRO A 107 -14.77 15.76 -17.82
C PRO A 107 -16.13 16.46 -17.61
N LEU A 108 -16.15 17.77 -17.30
CA LEU A 108 -17.39 18.50 -17.04
C LEU A 108 -18.20 18.72 -18.32
N ARG A 109 -19.47 18.35 -18.30
CA ARG A 109 -20.40 18.46 -19.42
C ARG A 109 -21.71 19.12 -18.95
N GLY A 110 -22.34 19.86 -19.84
CA GLY A 110 -23.68 20.43 -19.58
C GLY A 110 -23.71 21.62 -18.60
N MET A 111 -22.55 22.17 -18.25
CA MET A 111 -22.43 23.35 -17.38
C MET A 111 -22.05 24.60 -18.19
N THR A 112 -22.43 25.78 -17.69
CA THR A 112 -21.99 27.05 -18.27
C THR A 112 -20.50 27.30 -17.96
N ARG A 113 -19.87 28.26 -18.69
CA ARG A 113 -18.44 28.58 -18.46
C ARG A 113 -18.18 29.04 -17.02
N ASP A 114 -19.09 29.84 -16.47
CA ASP A 114 -18.94 30.37 -15.10
C ASP A 114 -19.09 29.28 -14.05
N GLN A 115 -20.04 28.36 -14.24
CA GLN A 115 -20.21 27.18 -13.38
C GLN A 115 -18.97 26.27 -13.41
N ILE A 116 -18.42 26.00 -14.60
CA ILE A 116 -17.20 25.22 -14.77
C ILE A 116 -16.04 25.90 -14.04
N ARG A 117 -15.87 27.21 -14.21
CA ARG A 117 -14.79 27.94 -13.58
C ARG A 117 -14.91 27.95 -12.05
N ALA A 118 -16.11 28.15 -11.53
CA ALA A 118 -16.37 28.07 -10.10
C ALA A 118 -16.04 26.68 -9.52
N LYS A 119 -16.53 25.61 -10.20
CA LYS A 119 -16.25 24.23 -9.79
C LYS A 119 -14.75 23.90 -9.85
N VAL A 120 -14.05 24.32 -10.89
CA VAL A 120 -12.60 24.10 -10.99
C VAL A 120 -11.84 24.80 -9.85
N ARG A 121 -12.19 26.05 -9.52
CA ARG A 121 -11.57 26.77 -8.40
C ARG A 121 -11.81 26.09 -7.07
N GLU A 122 -13.01 25.60 -6.81
CA GLU A 122 -13.34 24.77 -5.65
C GLU A 122 -12.43 23.55 -5.55
N LEU A 123 -12.28 22.81 -6.67
CA LEU A 123 -11.44 21.62 -6.73
C LEU A 123 -9.95 21.94 -6.55
N LEU A 124 -9.45 23.03 -7.15
CA LEU A 124 -8.06 23.44 -6.98
C LEU A 124 -7.76 23.87 -5.54
N ALA A 125 -8.71 24.53 -4.87
CA ALA A 125 -8.59 24.83 -3.44
C ALA A 125 -8.60 23.53 -2.60
N LEU A 126 -9.44 22.56 -2.95
CA LEU A 126 -9.53 21.27 -2.27
C LEU A 126 -8.22 20.46 -2.36
N VAL A 127 -7.43 20.63 -3.43
CA VAL A 127 -6.14 19.95 -3.63
C VAL A 127 -4.94 20.87 -3.36
N ASP A 128 -5.11 22.04 -2.68
CA ASP A 128 -4.08 22.99 -2.24
C ASP A 128 -3.22 23.58 -3.37
N ILE A 129 -3.82 23.92 -4.52
CA ILE A 129 -3.17 24.63 -5.64
C ILE A 129 -4.09 25.69 -6.27
N PRO A 130 -4.75 26.57 -5.47
CA PRO A 130 -5.75 27.51 -5.99
C PRO A 130 -5.17 28.56 -6.95
N ASP A 131 -3.88 28.86 -6.86
CA ASP A 131 -3.15 29.84 -7.68
C ASP A 131 -2.74 29.33 -9.06
N LYS A 132 -2.92 28.03 -9.36
CA LYS A 132 -2.41 27.39 -10.58
C LYS A 132 -3.42 27.29 -11.73
N GLU A 133 -4.61 27.92 -11.65
CA GLU A 133 -5.66 27.71 -12.65
C GLU A 133 -5.23 27.97 -14.10
N ASN A 134 -4.33 28.94 -14.31
CA ASN A 134 -3.88 29.37 -15.64
C ASN A 134 -2.54 28.75 -16.06
N ALA A 135 -1.84 28.04 -15.17
CA ALA A 135 -0.56 27.40 -15.47
C ALA A 135 -0.73 26.22 -16.45
N TYR A 136 0.33 25.95 -17.20
CA TYR A 136 0.43 24.76 -18.05
C TYR A 136 1.14 23.62 -17.31
N PRO A 137 0.92 22.35 -17.70
CA PRO A 137 1.59 21.20 -17.07
C PRO A 137 3.13 21.31 -17.05
N SER A 138 3.75 21.95 -18.04
CA SER A 138 5.20 22.17 -18.09
C SER A 138 5.74 23.07 -16.98
N GLU A 139 4.86 23.91 -16.39
CA GLU A 139 5.20 24.90 -15.35
C GLU A 139 4.98 24.33 -13.93
N LEU A 140 4.58 23.04 -13.82
CA LEU A 140 4.21 22.40 -12.57
C LEU A 140 5.26 21.37 -12.14
N SER A 141 5.51 21.29 -10.83
CA SER A 141 6.24 20.18 -10.22
C SER A 141 5.46 18.87 -10.35
N GLY A 142 6.13 17.72 -10.13
CA GLY A 142 5.49 16.40 -10.13
C GLY A 142 4.28 16.32 -9.18
N GLY A 143 4.45 16.80 -7.95
CA GLY A 143 3.37 16.84 -6.96
C GLY A 143 2.21 17.76 -7.36
N GLN A 144 2.48 18.90 -7.98
CA GLN A 144 1.43 19.78 -8.51
C GLN A 144 0.69 19.13 -9.68
N LYS A 145 1.39 18.44 -10.59
CA LYS A 145 0.75 17.65 -11.66
C LYS A 145 -0.17 16.59 -11.11
N GLN A 146 0.24 15.92 -10.04
CA GLN A 146 -0.58 14.91 -9.36
C GLN A 146 -1.83 15.52 -8.73
N ARG A 147 -1.71 16.68 -8.05
CA ARG A 147 -2.85 17.42 -7.51
C ARG A 147 -3.85 17.83 -8.60
N VAL A 148 -3.38 18.26 -9.77
CA VAL A 148 -4.24 18.53 -10.94
C VAL A 148 -4.94 17.26 -11.42
N ALA A 149 -4.24 16.13 -11.48
CA ALA A 149 -4.84 14.84 -11.88
C ALA A 149 -5.92 14.38 -10.88
N ILE A 150 -5.68 14.59 -9.57
CA ILE A 150 -6.68 14.33 -8.51
C ILE A 150 -7.88 15.26 -8.68
N ALA A 151 -7.68 16.58 -8.85
CA ALA A 151 -8.77 17.53 -9.06
C ALA A 151 -9.63 17.16 -10.28
N ARG A 152 -8.98 16.77 -11.39
CA ARG A 152 -9.69 16.28 -12.60
C ARG A 152 -10.50 15.01 -12.33
N ALA A 153 -9.96 14.07 -11.55
CA ALA A 153 -10.67 12.84 -11.21
C ALA A 153 -11.89 13.10 -10.31
N LEU A 154 -11.87 14.17 -9.51
CA LEU A 154 -12.96 14.58 -8.64
C LEU A 154 -14.04 15.44 -9.34
N ALA A 155 -13.81 15.89 -10.57
CA ALA A 155 -14.63 16.92 -11.23
C ALA A 155 -16.13 16.56 -11.36
N ASN A 156 -16.48 15.29 -11.54
CA ASN A 156 -17.86 14.81 -11.63
C ASN A 156 -18.44 14.32 -10.29
N ASP A 157 -17.90 14.73 -9.17
CA ASP A 157 -18.29 14.28 -7.82
C ASP A 157 -18.42 12.75 -7.77
N PRO A 158 -17.32 12.01 -7.98
CA PRO A 158 -17.34 10.56 -7.96
C PRO A 158 -17.56 10.03 -6.53
N ASN A 159 -18.06 8.80 -6.42
CA ASN A 159 -18.13 8.07 -5.15
C ASN A 159 -16.92 7.14 -4.96
N ILE A 160 -16.23 6.81 -6.05
CA ILE A 160 -15.09 5.89 -6.09
C ILE A 160 -13.92 6.58 -6.77
N LEU A 161 -12.73 6.43 -6.19
CA LEU A 161 -11.47 6.90 -6.76
C LEU A 161 -10.53 5.72 -6.94
N LEU A 162 -10.15 5.43 -8.17
CA LEU A 162 -9.19 4.39 -8.52
C LEU A 162 -7.82 5.03 -8.74
N CYS A 163 -6.81 4.60 -8.00
CA CYS A 163 -5.44 5.12 -8.04
C CYS A 163 -4.50 4.04 -8.59
N ASP A 164 -4.11 4.15 -9.85
CA ASP A 164 -3.18 3.23 -10.51
C ASP A 164 -1.76 3.78 -10.38
N GLU A 165 -1.00 3.30 -9.36
CA GLU A 165 0.37 3.71 -9.02
C GLU A 165 0.54 5.24 -8.93
N ALA A 166 -0.40 5.92 -8.28
CA ALA A 166 -0.52 7.37 -8.25
C ALA A 166 0.67 8.13 -7.62
N THR A 167 1.61 7.45 -6.99
CA THR A 167 2.77 8.04 -6.30
C THR A 167 4.12 7.60 -6.85
N SER A 168 4.16 6.60 -7.73
CA SER A 168 5.42 5.98 -8.20
C SER A 168 6.39 6.91 -8.96
N ALA A 169 5.90 8.06 -9.45
CA ALA A 169 6.70 9.06 -10.15
C ALA A 169 7.09 10.26 -9.27
N LEU A 170 6.89 10.17 -7.95
CA LEU A 170 7.09 11.26 -7.01
C LEU A 170 8.24 10.94 -6.04
N ASP A 171 8.87 11.99 -5.51
CA ASP A 171 9.81 11.84 -4.41
C ASP A 171 9.10 11.47 -3.09
N PRO A 172 9.81 10.91 -2.08
CA PRO A 172 9.18 10.42 -0.85
C PRO A 172 8.41 11.49 -0.07
N GLN A 173 8.90 12.74 -0.03
CA GLN A 173 8.25 13.84 0.68
C GLN A 173 6.92 14.21 -0.01
N THR A 174 6.95 14.34 -1.32
CA THR A 174 5.76 14.61 -2.13
C THR A 174 4.76 13.46 -2.06
N THR A 175 5.24 12.20 -2.07
CA THR A 175 4.41 11.01 -1.87
C THR A 175 3.62 11.11 -0.56
N GLY A 176 4.29 11.40 0.57
CA GLY A 176 3.63 11.57 1.86
C GLY A 176 2.51 12.63 1.83
N ALA A 177 2.77 13.79 1.19
CA ALA A 177 1.77 14.85 1.05
C ALA A 177 0.56 14.44 0.20
N ILE A 178 0.77 13.69 -0.89
CA ILE A 178 -0.33 13.16 -1.73
C ILE A 178 -1.14 12.10 -0.98
N LEU A 179 -0.49 11.21 -0.24
CA LEU A 179 -1.18 10.21 0.58
C LEU A 179 -2.04 10.84 1.67
N GLN A 180 -1.54 11.90 2.32
CA GLN A 180 -2.31 12.66 3.30
C GLN A 180 -3.51 13.35 2.64
N LEU A 181 -3.34 13.95 1.46
CA LEU A 181 -4.43 14.52 0.68
C LEU A 181 -5.52 13.48 0.37
N LEU A 182 -5.15 12.27 -0.06
CA LEU A 182 -6.11 11.19 -0.33
C LEU A 182 -6.89 10.77 0.93
N LYS A 183 -6.23 10.69 2.10
CA LYS A 183 -6.90 10.46 3.39
C LYS A 183 -7.93 11.56 3.72
N ASP A 184 -7.54 12.81 3.53
CA ASP A 184 -8.40 13.94 3.84
C ASP A 184 -9.61 14.01 2.90
N LEU A 185 -9.40 13.69 1.62
CA LEU A 185 -10.48 13.56 0.63
C LEU A 185 -11.44 12.41 0.98
N ASN A 186 -10.91 11.25 1.37
CA ASN A 186 -11.73 10.13 1.83
C ASN A 186 -12.61 10.55 3.01
N ARG A 187 -12.03 11.19 4.04
CA ARG A 187 -12.76 11.63 5.23
C ARG A 187 -13.80 12.72 4.93
N LYS A 188 -13.42 13.73 4.12
CA LYS A 188 -14.28 14.89 3.83
C LYS A 188 -15.43 14.56 2.88
N LEU A 189 -15.18 13.70 1.90
CA LEU A 189 -16.12 13.41 0.82
C LEU A 189 -16.77 12.01 0.91
N GLY A 190 -16.36 11.17 1.86
CA GLY A 190 -16.85 9.81 1.99
C GLY A 190 -16.48 8.89 0.82
N LEU A 191 -15.38 9.20 0.12
CA LEU A 191 -14.95 8.45 -1.07
C LEU A 191 -14.49 7.04 -0.74
N THR A 192 -14.86 6.07 -1.55
CA THR A 192 -14.18 4.77 -1.58
C THR A 192 -12.93 4.91 -2.46
N ILE A 193 -11.75 4.62 -1.92
CA ILE A 193 -10.48 4.76 -2.65
C ILE A 193 -9.85 3.38 -2.82
N VAL A 194 -9.51 3.02 -4.06
CA VAL A 194 -8.76 1.80 -4.38
C VAL A 194 -7.37 2.21 -4.84
N VAL A 195 -6.35 1.82 -4.08
CA VAL A 195 -4.95 2.16 -4.37
C VAL A 195 -4.21 0.93 -4.84
N ILE A 196 -3.66 1.02 -6.05
CA ILE A 196 -2.72 0.02 -6.55
C ILE A 196 -1.31 0.53 -6.37
N THR A 197 -0.46 -0.31 -5.82
CA THR A 197 0.95 -0.01 -5.66
C THR A 197 1.79 -1.27 -5.49
N HIS A 198 3.07 -1.17 -5.77
CA HIS A 198 4.08 -2.12 -5.33
C HIS A 198 4.85 -1.61 -4.10
N GLU A 199 4.54 -0.39 -3.64
CA GLU A 199 5.15 0.25 -2.48
C GLU A 199 4.35 -0.06 -1.22
N MET A 200 4.93 -0.86 -0.31
CA MET A 200 4.31 -1.25 0.96
C MET A 200 4.02 -0.05 1.86
N GLU A 201 4.91 0.95 1.86
CA GLU A 201 4.76 2.16 2.65
C GLU A 201 3.45 2.90 2.33
N VAL A 202 3.05 2.94 1.06
CA VAL A 202 1.79 3.54 0.64
C VAL A 202 0.62 2.86 1.34
N VAL A 203 0.61 1.51 1.34
CA VAL A 203 -0.49 0.71 1.92
C VAL A 203 -0.52 0.83 3.44
N LYS A 204 0.62 0.72 4.11
CA LYS A 204 0.74 0.92 5.56
C LYS A 204 0.21 2.29 6.00
N ASN A 205 0.53 3.33 5.21
CA ASN A 205 0.20 4.70 5.55
C ASN A 205 -1.29 5.04 5.41
N ILE A 206 -1.98 4.54 4.37
CA ILE A 206 -3.34 5.02 4.10
C ILE A 206 -4.42 3.95 4.06
N CYS A 207 -4.08 2.68 3.81
CA CYS A 207 -5.08 1.64 3.66
C CYS A 207 -5.45 1.00 5.00
N ARG A 208 -6.73 0.65 5.15
CA ARG A 208 -7.21 -0.15 6.27
C ARG A 208 -7.16 -1.64 5.94
N LYS A 209 -7.54 -1.99 4.72
CA LYS A 209 -7.55 -3.35 4.19
C LYS A 209 -6.73 -3.42 2.90
N ALA A 210 -6.20 -4.59 2.61
CA ALA A 210 -5.51 -4.82 1.37
C ALA A 210 -5.72 -6.25 0.84
N ALA A 211 -5.46 -6.41 -0.47
CA ALA A 211 -5.30 -7.70 -1.11
C ALA A 211 -3.91 -7.80 -1.74
N VAL A 212 -3.27 -8.93 -1.55
CA VAL A 212 -1.99 -9.28 -2.17
C VAL A 212 -2.28 -10.05 -3.44
N MET A 213 -1.76 -9.57 -4.55
CA MET A 213 -1.96 -10.17 -5.86
C MET A 213 -0.66 -10.74 -6.40
N ASP A 214 -0.70 -11.96 -6.90
CA ASP A 214 0.41 -12.63 -7.56
C ASP A 214 -0.10 -13.48 -8.72
N ALA A 215 0.61 -13.46 -9.86
CA ALA A 215 0.28 -14.22 -11.07
C ALA A 215 -1.22 -14.18 -11.45
N GLY A 216 -1.83 -13.00 -11.37
CA GLY A 216 -3.24 -12.76 -11.72
C GLY A 216 -4.25 -13.17 -10.65
N LYS A 217 -3.84 -13.67 -9.49
CA LYS A 217 -4.73 -14.14 -8.40
C LYS A 217 -4.57 -13.31 -7.13
N ILE A 218 -5.64 -13.20 -6.35
CA ILE A 218 -5.53 -12.75 -4.96
C ILE A 218 -5.11 -13.96 -4.13
N ILE A 219 -3.92 -13.86 -3.52
CA ILE A 219 -3.32 -14.91 -2.70
C ILE A 219 -3.53 -14.71 -1.21
N GLU A 220 -3.79 -13.47 -0.80
CA GLU A 220 -4.11 -13.12 0.58
C GLU A 220 -4.88 -11.80 0.60
N SER A 221 -5.85 -11.64 1.51
CA SER A 221 -6.57 -10.39 1.73
C SER A 221 -7.03 -10.28 3.18
N GLY A 222 -7.09 -9.06 3.71
CA GLY A 222 -7.50 -8.80 5.09
C GLY A 222 -7.14 -7.40 5.54
N ASP A 223 -7.16 -7.20 6.85
CA ASP A 223 -6.68 -5.97 7.47
C ASP A 223 -5.17 -5.80 7.20
N VAL A 224 -4.75 -4.58 6.89
CA VAL A 224 -3.34 -4.26 6.59
C VAL A 224 -2.44 -4.70 7.75
N PHE A 225 -2.87 -4.45 8.99
CA PHE A 225 -2.13 -4.91 10.16
C PHE A 225 -1.86 -6.43 10.14
N GLU A 226 -2.88 -7.26 9.85
CA GLU A 226 -2.71 -8.73 9.79
C GLU A 226 -1.77 -9.17 8.68
N ILE A 227 -1.92 -8.58 7.48
CA ILE A 227 -1.05 -8.89 6.31
C ILE A 227 0.42 -8.60 6.64
N PHE A 228 0.71 -7.53 7.40
CA PHE A 228 2.08 -7.13 7.71
C PHE A 228 2.66 -7.83 8.95
N SER A 229 1.84 -8.05 9.99
CA SER A 229 2.29 -8.65 11.26
C SER A 229 2.32 -10.19 11.22
N SER A 230 1.43 -10.81 10.45
CA SER A 230 1.25 -12.27 10.41
C SER A 230 0.88 -12.79 9.02
N PRO A 231 1.73 -12.55 7.99
CA PRO A 231 1.45 -12.97 6.63
C PRO A 231 1.35 -14.50 6.52
N LYS A 232 0.25 -14.97 5.92
CA LYS A 232 -0.06 -16.41 5.82
C LYS A 232 0.58 -17.04 4.58
N HIS A 233 0.50 -16.33 3.43
CA HIS A 233 1.03 -16.88 2.18
C HIS A 233 2.55 -16.68 2.04
N PRO A 234 3.32 -17.64 1.51
CA PRO A 234 4.77 -17.51 1.35
C PRO A 234 5.21 -16.28 0.54
N VAL A 235 4.48 -15.95 -0.54
CA VAL A 235 4.76 -14.78 -1.37
C VAL A 235 4.53 -13.49 -0.57
N THR A 236 3.47 -13.41 0.23
CA THR A 236 3.21 -12.26 1.11
C THR A 236 4.33 -12.12 2.14
N ARG A 237 4.76 -13.23 2.77
CA ARG A 237 5.89 -13.24 3.72
C ARG A 237 7.16 -12.70 3.08
N ASN A 238 7.49 -13.18 1.88
CA ASN A 238 8.66 -12.70 1.17
C ASN A 238 8.52 -11.22 0.81
N PHE A 239 7.35 -10.78 0.36
CA PHE A 239 7.09 -9.40 0.01
C PHE A 239 7.21 -8.45 1.22
N VAL A 240 6.62 -8.79 2.37
CA VAL A 240 6.76 -8.04 3.63
C VAL A 240 8.21 -8.04 4.11
N ARG A 241 8.91 -9.18 4.00
CA ARG A 241 10.30 -9.32 4.42
C ARG A 241 11.25 -8.45 3.60
N THR A 242 11.07 -8.34 2.28
CA THR A 242 11.94 -7.53 1.42
C THR A 242 11.81 -6.03 1.67
N THR A 243 10.74 -5.57 2.30
CA THR A 243 10.53 -4.16 2.66
C THR A 243 10.98 -3.80 4.07
N SER A 244 11.21 -4.80 4.95
CA SER A 244 11.71 -4.57 6.30
C SER A 244 13.23 -4.46 6.32
N ASN A 245 13.75 -3.45 7.03
CA ASN A 245 15.19 -3.31 7.28
C ASN A 245 15.77 -4.49 8.07
N LEU A 246 14.95 -5.23 8.80
CA LEU A 246 15.39 -6.41 9.55
C LEU A 246 15.89 -7.55 8.63
N SER A 247 15.49 -7.55 7.35
CA SER A 247 16.01 -8.53 6.37
C SER A 247 17.49 -8.32 6.03
N LYS A 248 18.03 -7.13 6.26
CA LYS A 248 19.46 -6.83 6.07
C LYS A 248 20.37 -7.71 6.92
N ILE A 249 19.84 -8.28 8.02
CA ILE A 249 20.62 -9.20 8.88
C ILE A 249 21.16 -10.39 8.10
N GLU A 250 20.38 -10.94 7.16
CA GLU A 250 20.79 -12.09 6.36
C GLU A 250 21.92 -11.76 5.39
N THR A 251 21.91 -10.52 4.87
CA THR A 251 22.98 -10.00 4.04
C THR A 251 24.25 -9.82 4.87
N LEU A 252 24.13 -9.21 6.06
CA LEU A 252 25.28 -9.03 6.97
C LEU A 252 25.90 -10.37 7.38
N ILE A 253 25.08 -11.39 7.64
CA ILE A 253 25.55 -12.74 7.98
C ILE A 253 26.26 -13.38 6.77
N ARG A 254 25.65 -13.31 5.58
CA ARG A 254 26.21 -13.89 4.36
C ARG A 254 27.57 -13.26 3.98
N ASP A 255 27.67 -11.94 4.18
CA ASP A 255 28.87 -11.15 3.86
C ASP A 255 29.93 -11.22 4.97
N ASP A 256 29.75 -12.08 5.98
CA ASP A 256 30.63 -12.28 7.13
C ASP A 256 31.01 -10.96 7.84
N SER A 257 30.04 -10.06 7.98
CA SER A 257 30.24 -8.74 8.56
C SER A 257 30.72 -8.85 10.02
N PRO A 258 31.75 -8.10 10.43
CA PRO A 258 32.20 -8.07 11.83
C PRO A 258 31.09 -7.70 12.82
N MET A 259 30.08 -6.96 12.41
CA MET A 259 28.96 -6.52 13.26
C MET A 259 28.07 -7.68 13.74
N VAL A 260 28.10 -8.81 13.07
CA VAL A 260 27.22 -9.97 13.33
C VAL A 260 28.00 -11.22 13.75
N LYS A 261 29.32 -11.11 13.91
CA LYS A 261 30.16 -12.21 14.42
C LYS A 261 29.88 -12.41 15.90
N LEU A 262 29.37 -13.59 16.23
CA LEU A 262 29.12 -13.97 17.61
C LEU A 262 30.41 -14.46 18.30
N LYS A 263 30.58 -14.06 19.54
CA LYS A 263 31.55 -14.65 20.45
C LYS A 263 30.97 -15.92 21.10
N PRO A 264 31.81 -16.83 21.62
CA PRO A 264 31.32 -17.99 22.34
C PRO A 264 30.33 -17.61 23.45
N GLY A 265 29.18 -18.28 23.51
CA GLY A 265 28.10 -18.01 24.44
C GLY A 265 27.12 -16.91 24.06
N GLU A 266 27.37 -16.17 22.98
CA GLU A 266 26.42 -15.17 22.49
C GLU A 266 25.29 -15.80 21.63
N VAL A 267 24.08 -15.20 21.73
CA VAL A 267 22.91 -15.62 20.98
C VAL A 267 22.35 -14.42 20.22
N MET A 268 22.23 -14.53 18.90
CA MET A 268 21.55 -13.55 18.08
C MET A 268 20.09 -13.93 17.90
N ALA A 269 19.19 -13.03 18.23
CA ALA A 269 17.75 -13.25 18.05
C ALA A 269 17.06 -12.03 17.47
N ARG A 270 15.94 -12.28 16.78
CA ARG A 270 15.00 -11.26 16.37
C ARG A 270 13.84 -11.21 17.36
N LEU A 271 13.58 -10.04 17.91
CA LEU A 271 12.42 -9.73 18.75
C LEU A 271 11.38 -9.05 17.86
N VAL A 272 10.22 -9.68 17.66
CA VAL A 272 9.15 -9.17 16.80
C VAL A 272 8.01 -8.64 17.65
N TYR A 273 7.71 -7.35 17.48
CA TYR A 273 6.64 -6.65 18.17
C TYR A 273 5.34 -6.74 17.36
N ILE A 274 4.28 -7.29 17.97
CA ILE A 274 3.00 -7.59 17.30
C ILE A 274 1.82 -6.86 17.99
N HIS A 275 2.05 -6.16 19.11
CA HIS A 275 0.99 -5.55 19.92
C HIS A 275 1.25 -4.09 20.25
N ALA A 276 0.15 -3.36 20.54
CA ALA A 276 0.13 -1.92 20.81
C ALA A 276 0.86 -1.50 22.10
N ASP A 277 1.10 -2.41 23.04
CA ASP A 277 1.58 -2.10 24.40
C ASP A 277 3.10 -2.21 24.55
N VAL A 278 3.88 -1.69 23.62
CA VAL A 278 5.35 -1.64 23.73
C VAL A 278 5.83 -0.32 24.37
N SER A 279 5.06 0.24 25.30
CA SER A 279 5.46 1.45 26.06
C SER A 279 6.48 1.16 27.17
N GLU A 280 6.72 -0.13 27.51
CA GLU A 280 7.68 -0.52 28.54
C GLU A 280 9.12 -0.52 28.00
N PRO A 281 10.13 -0.20 28.84
CA PRO A 281 11.54 -0.21 28.45
C PRO A 281 12.09 -1.63 28.40
N LEU A 282 11.58 -2.48 27.51
CA LEU A 282 11.80 -3.94 27.45
C LEU A 282 13.27 -4.33 27.40
N ILE A 283 14.08 -3.69 26.56
CA ILE A 283 15.50 -4.00 26.39
C ILE A 283 16.28 -3.69 27.69
N SER A 284 16.11 -2.46 28.22
CA SER A 284 16.82 -2.04 29.40
C SER A 284 16.34 -2.75 30.67
N TYR A 285 15.07 -3.15 30.71
CA TYR A 285 14.57 -3.96 31.82
C TYR A 285 15.18 -5.36 31.79
N ALA A 286 15.13 -6.05 30.65
CA ALA A 286 15.68 -7.40 30.52
C ALA A 286 17.18 -7.44 30.82
N SER A 287 17.94 -6.46 30.32
CA SER A 287 19.37 -6.37 30.60
C SER A 287 19.66 -6.30 32.10
N ARG A 288 18.95 -5.47 32.86
CA ARG A 288 19.14 -5.31 34.32
C ARG A 288 18.57 -6.46 35.13
N ALA A 289 17.35 -6.93 34.77
CA ALA A 289 16.65 -7.96 35.56
C ALA A 289 17.33 -9.34 35.46
N PHE A 290 17.95 -9.64 34.34
CA PHE A 290 18.59 -10.92 34.08
C PHE A 290 20.12 -10.83 34.09
N ASP A 291 20.69 -9.63 34.34
CA ASP A 291 22.14 -9.39 34.39
C ASP A 291 22.85 -9.93 33.14
N ILE A 292 22.38 -9.45 31.96
CA ILE A 292 22.91 -9.76 30.65
C ILE A 292 23.12 -8.47 29.84
N GLU A 293 24.03 -8.53 28.88
CA GLU A 293 24.22 -7.46 27.92
C GLU A 293 23.35 -7.72 26.67
N ILE A 294 22.70 -6.69 26.16
CA ILE A 294 21.87 -6.77 24.98
C ILE A 294 22.32 -5.69 23.98
N ASN A 295 22.98 -6.14 22.91
CA ASN A 295 23.41 -5.26 21.83
C ASN A 295 22.39 -5.26 20.70
N ILE A 296 21.87 -4.07 20.32
CA ILE A 296 20.93 -3.90 19.20
C ILE A 296 21.74 -3.76 17.92
N ILE A 297 21.57 -4.68 16.98
CA ILE A 297 22.25 -4.66 15.67
C ILE A 297 21.38 -3.95 14.61
N LEU A 298 20.08 -4.26 14.59
CA LEU A 298 19.11 -3.63 13.71
C LEU A 298 17.83 -3.36 14.49
N ALA A 299 17.17 -2.23 14.18
CA ALA A 299 15.85 -1.92 14.66
C ALA A 299 15.00 -1.40 13.51
N ASP A 300 13.77 -1.87 13.43
CA ASP A 300 12.78 -1.45 12.43
C ASP A 300 11.41 -1.54 13.07
N VAL A 301 10.92 -0.41 13.54
CA VAL A 301 9.62 -0.31 14.23
C VAL A 301 8.81 0.78 13.57
N GLU A 302 7.65 0.42 13.08
CA GLU A 302 6.75 1.30 12.34
C GLU A 302 5.35 1.31 12.96
N ILE A 303 4.57 2.33 12.63
CA ILE A 303 3.16 2.41 13.03
C ILE A 303 2.31 2.03 11.82
N VAL A 304 1.63 0.88 11.89
CA VAL A 304 0.71 0.38 10.88
C VAL A 304 -0.70 0.42 11.44
N ALA A 305 -1.59 1.19 10.83
CA ALA A 305 -2.98 1.37 11.29
C ALA A 305 -3.11 1.78 12.77
N GLY A 306 -2.12 2.53 13.30
CA GLY A 306 -2.09 3.00 14.70
C GLY A 306 -1.49 1.99 15.69
N VAL A 307 -0.99 0.86 15.23
CA VAL A 307 -0.34 -0.19 16.04
C VAL A 307 1.14 -0.28 15.67
N MET A 308 2.01 -0.42 16.67
CA MET A 308 3.44 -0.66 16.43
C MET A 308 3.67 -2.07 15.88
N VAL A 309 4.33 -2.16 14.73
CA VAL A 309 4.73 -3.40 14.06
C VAL A 309 6.21 -3.32 13.73
N GLY A 310 6.92 -4.41 13.88
CA GLY A 310 8.33 -4.46 13.55
C GLY A 310 9.13 -5.27 14.54
N GLY A 311 10.38 -4.90 14.75
CA GLY A 311 11.23 -5.62 15.70
C GLY A 311 12.64 -5.08 15.82
N THR A 312 13.41 -5.79 16.60
CA THR A 312 14.84 -5.56 16.75
C THR A 312 15.60 -6.86 16.56
N VAL A 313 16.77 -6.78 15.95
CA VAL A 313 17.74 -7.87 15.98
C VAL A 313 18.77 -7.53 17.05
N VAL A 314 18.91 -8.41 18.01
CA VAL A 314 19.78 -8.23 19.18
C VAL A 314 20.76 -9.39 19.31
N ILE A 315 21.91 -9.09 19.89
CA ILE A 315 22.86 -10.10 20.41
C ILE A 315 22.77 -10.07 21.91
N PHE A 316 22.44 -11.21 22.50
CA PHE A 316 22.48 -11.45 23.95
C PHE A 316 23.85 -11.96 24.32
N ASN A 317 24.44 -11.35 25.34
CA ASN A 317 25.73 -11.79 25.96
C ASN A 317 25.53 -12.00 27.44
N GLY A 318 25.92 -13.18 27.96
CA GLY A 318 25.77 -13.53 29.35
C GLY A 318 25.74 -15.05 29.58
N GLN A 319 25.42 -15.47 30.81
CA GLN A 319 25.26 -16.88 31.12
C GLN A 319 24.00 -17.45 30.40
N ARG A 320 24.13 -18.66 29.86
CA ARG A 320 23.07 -19.28 29.03
C ARG A 320 21.70 -19.29 29.69
N GLU A 321 21.62 -19.72 30.95
CA GLU A 321 20.35 -19.76 31.68
C GLU A 321 19.71 -18.38 31.84
N ARG A 322 20.54 -17.33 31.97
CA ARG A 322 20.04 -15.94 32.07
C ARG A 322 19.49 -15.44 30.76
N ILE A 323 20.14 -15.77 29.62
CA ILE A 323 19.68 -15.47 28.28
C ILE A 323 18.35 -16.18 28.02
N GLU A 324 18.22 -17.45 28.38
CA GLU A 324 16.99 -18.22 28.21
C GLU A 324 15.82 -17.63 29.02
N ARG A 325 16.07 -17.20 30.27
CA ARG A 325 15.05 -16.49 31.07
C ARG A 325 14.66 -15.15 30.47
N ALA A 326 15.61 -14.40 29.93
CA ALA A 326 15.30 -13.15 29.22
C ALA A 326 14.46 -13.39 27.96
N MET A 327 14.79 -14.42 27.16
CA MET A 327 13.99 -14.80 26.01
C MET A 327 12.57 -15.24 26.40
N GLN A 328 12.43 -15.95 27.54
CA GLN A 328 11.12 -16.35 28.07
C GLN A 328 10.30 -15.14 28.51
N TYR A 329 10.92 -14.17 29.21
CA TYR A 329 10.29 -12.91 29.59
C TYR A 329 9.72 -12.17 28.37
N TYR A 330 10.45 -12.09 27.24
CA TYR A 330 9.91 -11.49 26.01
C TYR A 330 8.70 -12.26 25.48
N ARG A 331 8.72 -13.60 25.49
CA ARG A 331 7.58 -14.43 25.08
C ARG A 331 6.35 -14.20 25.97
N ASP A 332 6.54 -14.09 27.28
CA ASP A 332 5.48 -13.82 28.26
C ASP A 332 4.86 -12.42 28.06
N LYS A 333 5.61 -11.49 27.48
CA LYS A 333 5.15 -10.17 27.04
C LYS A 333 4.56 -10.17 25.61
N ASN A 334 4.24 -11.33 25.05
CA ASN A 334 3.72 -11.50 23.68
C ASN A 334 4.68 -10.99 22.58
N ILE A 335 5.97 -10.95 22.84
CA ILE A 335 7.01 -10.66 21.86
C ILE A 335 7.51 -11.98 21.29
N ARG A 336 7.43 -12.13 19.97
CA ARG A 336 7.96 -13.32 19.31
C ARG A 336 9.48 -13.24 19.31
N VAL A 337 10.14 -14.30 19.81
CA VAL A 337 11.61 -14.44 19.85
C VAL A 337 12.02 -15.50 18.84
N GLU A 338 12.73 -15.09 17.80
CA GLU A 338 13.26 -15.96 16.75
C GLU A 338 14.79 -15.99 16.86
N VAL A 339 15.36 -17.10 17.26
CA VAL A 339 16.82 -17.28 17.32
C VAL A 339 17.34 -17.38 15.89
N ILE A 340 18.29 -16.50 15.52
CA ILE A 340 18.92 -16.44 14.19
C ILE A 340 20.21 -17.24 14.17
N GLN A 341 21.07 -17.01 15.16
CA GLN A 341 22.34 -17.72 15.36
C GLN A 341 22.60 -17.94 16.84
N ASP A 342 23.26 -19.04 17.17
CA ASP A 342 23.63 -19.43 18.52
C ASP A 342 25.07 -19.93 18.46
N ALA A 343 25.99 -19.21 19.12
CA ALA A 343 27.39 -19.56 19.10
C ALA A 343 27.74 -20.77 20.00
N GLY A 344 26.76 -21.29 20.75
CA GLY A 344 26.98 -22.43 21.64
C GLY A 344 27.96 -22.14 22.77
N ILE A 345 27.94 -22.97 23.81
CA ILE A 345 29.06 -23.03 24.77
C ILE A 345 30.10 -23.91 24.08
N VAL A 346 31.24 -23.33 23.73
CA VAL A 346 32.43 -24.16 23.49
C VAL A 346 32.77 -24.80 24.83
N ALA A 347 32.51 -26.09 24.93
CA ALA A 347 32.82 -26.89 26.12
C ALA A 347 34.33 -26.91 26.38
#